data_3dd017d9ef0545176bf379fd92cf74a1
#
_entry.id   3dd017d9ef0545176bf379fd92cf74a1
#
_cell.length_a   1.000
_cell.length_b   1.000
_cell.length_c   1.000
_cell.angle_alpha   90.00
_cell.angle_beta   90.00
_cell.angle_gamma   90.00
#
_symmetry.space_group_name_H-M   'P 1'
#
loop_
_entity.id
_entity.type
_entity.pdbx_description
1 polymer ?
#
loop_
_entity_poly.entity_id
_entity_poly.type
_entity_poly.pdbx_seq_one_letter_code
_entity_poly.pdbx_strand_id
1 'polypeptide(L)'
;MITFHSIVRGFEGEFDHIQRNAIKSWQRLGPDVEVVLFGSAEPGAVETATELRCPIYPVERNHRDIPLVAYPIRRTAEVASHDIRCLINADVILLKDFAWCVQQVAQVFDQFLLVTQRYGLKVNGELAFEDNWDFNLLMEVRRRGHAKHRKAIDYFAYRGEFWEPIPPFAVGRTSWDNWLIWRALQEGVPVIDASPCSVCVHQEHYKRRVSAETNENRAMFANAVGAETFDGLHVCGLDDATHYLTEQGVIEK
;
A
#
# COMPACT_ATOMS: atom_id res chain seq x y z
N MET A 1 -16.79 2.86 0.57
CA MET A 1 -16.25 4.24 0.46
C MET A 1 -14.86 4.25 1.08
N ILE A 2 -13.86 4.65 0.30
CA ILE A 2 -12.46 4.56 0.69
C ILE A 2 -11.64 5.66 0.02
N THR A 3 -10.69 6.25 0.75
CA THR A 3 -9.68 7.15 0.20
C THR A 3 -8.35 6.41 0.07
N PHE A 4 -7.89 6.21 -1.16
CA PHE A 4 -6.53 5.75 -1.44
C PHE A 4 -5.56 6.92 -1.33
N HIS A 5 -4.38 6.68 -0.77
CA HIS A 5 -3.30 7.65 -0.78
C HIS A 5 -1.97 6.99 -1.14
N SER A 6 -1.24 7.63 -2.03
CA SER A 6 -0.02 7.07 -2.58
C SER A 6 1.03 8.14 -2.86
N ILE A 7 2.28 7.79 -2.63
CA ILE A 7 3.41 8.59 -3.09
C ILE A 7 3.75 8.15 -4.50
N VAL A 8 3.66 9.10 -5.44
CA VAL A 8 4.06 8.86 -6.82
C VAL A 8 5.51 9.30 -7.05
N ARG A 9 6.08 8.78 -8.08
CA ARG A 9 7.35 9.21 -8.66
C ARG A 9 7.11 9.83 -10.04
N GLY A 10 8.15 10.29 -10.74
CA GLY A 10 8.02 10.83 -12.09
C GLY A 10 7.25 9.88 -13.02
N PHE A 11 6.30 10.43 -13.78
CA PHE A 11 5.55 9.71 -14.80
C PHE A 11 6.35 9.68 -16.12
N GLU A 12 7.43 8.95 -16.09
CA GLU A 12 8.38 8.83 -17.19
C GLU A 12 8.78 7.36 -17.43
N GLY A 13 9.05 7.01 -18.70
CA GLY A 13 9.48 5.66 -19.06
C GLY A 13 8.48 4.58 -18.64
N GLU A 14 8.97 3.50 -18.01
CA GLU A 14 8.09 2.41 -17.56
C GLU A 14 7.19 2.83 -16.38
N PHE A 15 7.58 3.84 -15.61
CA PHE A 15 6.79 4.27 -14.45
C PHE A 15 5.54 5.07 -14.83
N ASP A 16 5.46 5.61 -16.03
CA ASP A 16 4.25 6.29 -16.51
C ASP A 16 3.08 5.29 -16.57
N HIS A 17 3.21 4.24 -17.38
CA HIS A 17 2.12 3.26 -17.50
C HIS A 17 1.89 2.43 -16.24
N ILE A 18 2.94 2.12 -15.44
CA ILE A 18 2.82 1.38 -14.19
C ILE A 18 1.92 2.14 -13.20
N GLN A 19 2.19 3.42 -12.97
CA GLN A 19 1.42 4.22 -12.03
C GLN A 19 0.01 4.53 -12.56
N ARG A 20 -0.15 4.78 -13.87
CA ARG A 20 -1.46 4.95 -14.50
C ARG A 20 -2.33 3.70 -14.35
N ASN A 21 -1.78 2.51 -14.59
CA ASN A 21 -2.48 1.24 -14.39
C ASN A 21 -2.96 1.08 -12.95
N ALA A 22 -2.09 1.35 -11.98
CA ALA A 22 -2.40 1.27 -10.57
C ALA A 22 -3.55 2.22 -10.20
N ILE A 23 -3.41 3.52 -10.46
CA ILE A 23 -4.41 4.54 -10.12
C ILE A 23 -5.74 4.26 -10.82
N LYS A 24 -5.73 3.94 -12.13
CA LYS A 24 -6.94 3.58 -12.89
C LYS A 24 -7.63 2.34 -12.31
N SER A 25 -6.89 1.37 -11.77
CA SER A 25 -7.48 0.18 -11.13
C SER A 25 -8.21 0.54 -9.85
N TRP A 26 -7.63 1.40 -9.00
CA TRP A 26 -8.27 1.84 -7.76
C TRP A 26 -9.56 2.62 -8.02
N GLN A 27 -9.55 3.54 -8.98
CA GLN A 27 -10.73 4.30 -9.39
C GLN A 27 -11.88 3.44 -9.89
N ARG A 28 -11.61 2.18 -10.30
CA ARG A 28 -12.61 1.23 -10.80
C ARG A 28 -13.20 0.29 -9.75
N LEU A 29 -12.78 0.45 -8.50
CA LEU A 29 -13.31 -0.36 -7.39
C LEU A 29 -14.72 0.06 -6.95
N GLY A 30 -15.16 1.24 -7.32
CA GLY A 30 -16.51 1.72 -7.05
C GLY A 30 -16.66 3.24 -7.28
N PRO A 31 -17.91 3.73 -7.30
CA PRO A 31 -18.19 5.15 -7.54
C PRO A 31 -17.72 6.06 -6.40
N ASP A 32 -17.63 5.52 -5.20
CA ASP A 32 -17.27 6.25 -3.98
C ASP A 32 -15.79 6.04 -3.59
N VAL A 33 -14.92 5.93 -4.58
CA VAL A 33 -13.47 5.85 -4.39
C VAL A 33 -12.87 7.23 -4.61
N GLU A 34 -12.09 7.67 -3.62
CA GLU A 34 -11.24 8.85 -3.71
C GLU A 34 -9.77 8.41 -3.83
N VAL A 35 -8.98 9.12 -4.63
CA VAL A 35 -7.54 8.89 -4.76
C VAL A 35 -6.81 10.20 -4.53
N VAL A 36 -5.93 10.23 -3.54
CA VAL A 36 -5.09 11.37 -3.18
C VAL A 36 -3.63 11.02 -3.47
N LEU A 37 -2.95 11.83 -4.25
CA LEU A 37 -1.56 11.59 -4.64
C LEU A 37 -0.61 12.54 -3.91
N PHE A 38 0.62 12.09 -3.68
CA PHE A 38 1.70 12.86 -3.07
C PHE A 38 2.94 12.79 -3.94
N GLY A 39 3.60 13.94 -4.15
CA GLY A 39 4.77 14.05 -5.02
C GLY A 39 4.56 15.02 -6.17
N SER A 40 3.89 16.16 -5.92
CA SER A 40 3.60 17.16 -6.96
C SER A 40 4.83 17.77 -7.64
N ALA A 41 6.02 17.62 -7.03
CA ALA A 41 7.29 18.06 -7.62
C ALA A 41 7.92 17.04 -8.59
N GLU A 42 7.35 15.83 -8.68
CA GLU A 42 7.85 14.79 -9.58
C GLU A 42 7.50 15.11 -11.04
N PRO A 43 8.38 14.80 -12.01
CA PRO A 43 8.12 15.04 -13.43
C PRO A 43 6.81 14.43 -13.91
N GLY A 44 5.97 15.21 -14.60
CA GLY A 44 4.68 14.77 -15.16
C GLY A 44 3.59 14.46 -14.13
N ALA A 45 3.86 14.64 -12.83
CA ALA A 45 2.93 14.22 -11.77
C ALA A 45 1.67 15.10 -11.70
N VAL A 46 1.80 16.41 -11.84
CA VAL A 46 0.67 17.34 -11.79
C VAL A 46 -0.24 17.17 -13.02
N GLU A 47 0.36 17.04 -14.19
CA GLU A 47 -0.35 16.83 -15.46
C GLU A 47 -1.13 15.51 -15.41
N THR A 48 -0.48 14.42 -14.98
CA THR A 48 -1.15 13.10 -14.88
C THR A 48 -2.22 13.07 -13.80
N ALA A 49 -1.97 13.68 -12.64
CA ALA A 49 -2.98 13.79 -11.59
C ALA A 49 -4.23 14.57 -12.07
N THR A 50 -4.02 15.65 -12.84
CA THR A 50 -5.11 16.43 -13.44
C THR A 50 -5.90 15.59 -14.44
N GLU A 51 -5.23 14.87 -15.34
CA GLU A 51 -5.84 13.95 -16.30
C GLU A 51 -6.68 12.87 -15.61
N LEU A 52 -6.13 12.27 -14.54
CA LEU A 52 -6.79 11.22 -13.75
C LEU A 52 -7.77 11.77 -12.70
N ARG A 53 -7.93 13.08 -12.61
CA ARG A 53 -8.84 13.79 -11.67
C ARG A 53 -8.53 13.42 -10.20
N CYS A 54 -7.26 13.33 -9.85
CA CYS A 54 -6.78 13.08 -8.50
C CYS A 54 -6.20 14.36 -7.90
N PRO A 55 -6.58 14.80 -6.69
CA PRO A 55 -5.80 15.80 -5.98
C PRO A 55 -4.39 15.33 -5.74
N ILE A 56 -3.43 16.24 -5.92
CA ILE A 56 -2.00 15.95 -5.68
C ILE A 56 -1.38 17.00 -4.78
N TYR A 57 -0.61 16.54 -3.79
CA TYR A 57 0.06 17.37 -2.81
C TYR A 57 1.58 17.20 -2.86
N PRO A 58 2.36 18.16 -2.33
CA PRO A 58 3.78 17.93 -2.08
C PRO A 58 3.98 16.78 -1.09
N VAL A 59 5.22 16.31 -0.95
CA VAL A 59 5.61 15.31 0.04
C VAL A 59 6.84 15.81 0.79
N GLU A 60 6.89 15.57 2.10
CA GLU A 60 8.09 15.82 2.89
C GLU A 60 9.20 14.83 2.51
N ARG A 61 10.45 15.32 2.52
CA ARG A 61 11.62 14.55 2.13
C ARG A 61 12.69 14.62 3.21
N ASN A 62 13.49 13.58 3.30
CA ASN A 62 14.66 13.55 4.18
C ASN A 62 15.84 14.34 3.57
N HIS A 63 16.96 14.36 4.30
CA HIS A 63 18.20 15.04 3.89
C HIS A 63 18.83 14.50 2.59
N ARG A 64 18.35 13.35 2.07
CA ARG A 64 18.78 12.75 0.80
C ARG A 64 17.73 12.90 -0.30
N ASP A 65 16.78 13.80 -0.10
CA ASP A 65 15.70 14.07 -1.04
C ASP A 65 14.80 12.84 -1.32
N ILE A 66 14.63 11.96 -0.32
CA ILE A 66 13.74 10.79 -0.42
C ILE A 66 12.44 11.08 0.33
N PRO A 67 11.26 10.82 -0.29
CA PRO A 67 9.97 11.02 0.36
C PRO A 67 9.84 10.24 1.66
N LEU A 68 9.13 10.83 2.64
CA LEU A 68 8.85 10.24 3.95
C LEU A 68 7.44 9.65 4.00
N VAL A 69 7.31 8.44 4.55
CA VAL A 69 6.04 7.70 4.69
C VAL A 69 5.04 8.42 5.62
N ALA A 70 5.52 9.08 6.66
CA ALA A 70 4.68 9.71 7.67
C ALA A 70 3.81 10.84 7.12
N TYR A 71 4.34 11.65 6.20
CA TYR A 71 3.65 12.82 5.68
C TYR A 71 2.32 12.49 4.97
N PRO A 72 2.27 11.55 3.99
CA PRO A 72 1.00 11.18 3.36
C PRO A 72 -0.03 10.64 4.33
N ILE A 73 0.37 9.88 5.34
CA ILE A 73 -0.55 9.33 6.36
C ILE A 73 -1.21 10.48 7.13
N ARG A 74 -0.41 11.43 7.66
CA ARG A 74 -0.91 12.60 8.38
C ARG A 74 -1.78 13.49 7.50
N ARG A 75 -1.27 13.83 6.32
CA ARG A 75 -1.99 14.75 5.43
C ARG A 75 -3.30 14.15 4.93
N THR A 76 -3.35 12.85 4.67
CA THR A 76 -4.59 12.19 4.27
C THR A 76 -5.63 12.20 5.39
N ALA A 77 -5.23 12.13 6.65
CA ALA A 77 -6.16 12.28 7.77
C ALA A 77 -6.90 13.62 7.79
N GLU A 78 -6.28 14.68 7.24
CA GLU A 78 -6.86 16.02 7.15
C GLU A 78 -7.73 16.25 5.91
N VAL A 79 -7.41 15.59 4.78
CA VAL A 79 -8.01 15.90 3.47
C VAL A 79 -8.92 14.81 2.91
N ALA A 80 -8.87 13.60 3.46
CA ALA A 80 -9.67 12.48 3.00
C ALA A 80 -11.17 12.70 3.24
N SER A 81 -11.98 12.35 2.26
CA SER A 81 -13.45 12.40 2.36
C SER A 81 -14.03 11.20 3.11
N HIS A 82 -13.21 10.17 3.37
CA HIS A 82 -13.65 8.90 3.97
C HIS A 82 -12.81 8.53 5.19
N ASP A 83 -13.45 7.86 6.15
CA ASP A 83 -12.83 7.33 7.37
C ASP A 83 -11.99 6.07 7.12
N ILE A 84 -12.34 5.30 6.10
CA ILE A 84 -11.51 4.19 5.62
C ILE A 84 -10.50 4.74 4.61
N ARG A 85 -9.23 4.51 4.87
CA ARG A 85 -8.10 4.97 4.06
C ARG A 85 -7.22 3.80 3.65
N CYS A 86 -6.50 3.94 2.55
CA CYS A 86 -5.57 2.93 2.08
C CYS A 86 -4.25 3.58 1.63
N LEU A 87 -3.20 3.41 2.42
CA LEU A 87 -1.84 3.66 1.95
C LEU A 87 -1.43 2.53 1.00
N ILE A 88 -1.04 2.88 -0.22
CA ILE A 88 -0.72 1.90 -1.25
C ILE A 88 0.44 2.37 -2.12
N ASN A 89 1.30 1.44 -2.53
CA ASN A 89 2.37 1.73 -3.47
C ASN A 89 1.82 2.00 -4.88
N ALA A 90 2.36 3.02 -5.56
CA ALA A 90 1.88 3.45 -6.87
C ALA A 90 2.15 2.47 -8.04
N ASP A 91 2.69 1.30 -7.76
CA ASP A 91 2.93 0.20 -8.71
C ASP A 91 2.00 -1.01 -8.50
N VAL A 92 0.97 -0.84 -7.66
CA VAL A 92 0.05 -1.92 -7.27
C VAL A 92 -1.30 -1.79 -7.94
N ILE A 93 -1.69 -2.81 -8.69
CA ILE A 93 -3.05 -2.95 -9.22
C ILE A 93 -3.90 -3.74 -8.23
N LEU A 94 -5.09 -3.23 -7.93
CA LEU A 94 -6.12 -3.92 -7.15
C LEU A 94 -7.23 -4.43 -8.07
N LEU A 95 -7.75 -5.60 -7.75
CA LEU A 95 -8.90 -6.20 -8.42
C LEU A 95 -10.19 -5.88 -7.64
N LYS A 96 -11.35 -6.17 -8.22
CA LYS A 96 -12.66 -5.83 -7.61
C LYS A 96 -12.93 -6.54 -6.28
N ASP A 97 -12.25 -7.66 -6.00
CA ASP A 97 -12.31 -8.38 -4.73
C ASP A 97 -11.92 -7.51 -3.52
N PHE A 98 -11.01 -6.55 -3.71
CA PHE A 98 -10.57 -5.64 -2.66
C PHE A 98 -11.73 -4.86 -2.02
N ALA A 99 -12.66 -4.32 -2.84
CA ALA A 99 -13.77 -3.53 -2.34
C ALA A 99 -14.69 -4.36 -1.42
N TRP A 100 -14.95 -5.60 -1.79
CA TRP A 100 -15.70 -6.56 -0.97
C TRP A 100 -14.95 -6.84 0.35
N CYS A 101 -13.64 -7.09 0.30
CA CYS A 101 -12.83 -7.34 1.50
C CYS A 101 -12.92 -6.20 2.51
N VAL A 102 -12.78 -4.97 2.05
CA VAL A 102 -12.89 -3.77 2.91
C VAL A 102 -14.28 -3.67 3.54
N GLN A 103 -15.35 -3.93 2.77
CA GLN A 103 -16.72 -3.90 3.28
C GLN A 103 -16.97 -4.95 4.35
N GLN A 104 -16.49 -6.19 4.16
CA GLN A 104 -16.65 -7.27 5.15
C GLN A 104 -15.98 -6.92 6.49
N VAL A 105 -14.75 -6.43 6.43
CA VAL A 105 -13.99 -6.07 7.64
C VAL A 105 -14.59 -4.86 8.35
N ALA A 106 -15.03 -3.85 7.59
CA ALA A 106 -15.64 -2.64 8.15
C ALA A 106 -16.98 -2.86 8.85
N GLN A 107 -17.67 -3.97 8.57
CA GLN A 107 -18.90 -4.37 9.28
C GLN A 107 -18.60 -5.02 10.66
N VAL A 108 -17.40 -5.55 10.84
CA VAL A 108 -17.00 -6.28 12.06
C VAL A 108 -16.24 -5.39 13.03
N PHE A 109 -15.36 -4.51 12.52
CA PHE A 109 -14.46 -3.72 13.34
C PHE A 109 -14.63 -2.22 13.10
N ASP A 110 -14.70 -1.43 14.16
CA ASP A 110 -14.65 0.03 14.09
C ASP A 110 -13.25 0.57 13.80
N GLN A 111 -12.22 -0.17 14.23
CA GLN A 111 -10.82 0.11 13.94
C GLN A 111 -10.14 -1.16 13.45
N PHE A 112 -9.36 -1.07 12.37
CA PHE A 112 -8.69 -2.24 11.78
C PHE A 112 -7.52 -1.85 10.87
N LEU A 113 -6.67 -2.85 10.60
CA LEU A 113 -5.69 -2.85 9.51
C LEU A 113 -5.89 -4.09 8.63
N LEU A 114 -6.21 -3.88 7.35
CA LEU A 114 -6.38 -4.92 6.34
C LEU A 114 -5.18 -4.93 5.39
N VAL A 115 -4.55 -6.09 5.26
CA VAL A 115 -3.36 -6.32 4.42
C VAL A 115 -3.51 -7.62 3.64
N THR A 116 -2.71 -7.81 2.58
CA THR A 116 -2.71 -9.06 1.80
C THR A 116 -1.33 -9.39 1.23
N GLN A 117 -1.16 -10.64 0.83
CA GLN A 117 0.01 -11.09 0.09
C GLN A 117 0.00 -10.50 -1.33
N ARG A 118 1.13 -9.96 -1.75
CA ARG A 118 1.29 -9.47 -3.11
C ARG A 118 1.81 -10.54 -4.07
N TYR A 119 1.37 -10.45 -5.31
CA TYR A 119 1.86 -11.24 -6.43
C TYR A 119 2.65 -10.36 -7.38
N GLY A 120 3.88 -10.74 -7.69
CA GLY A 120 4.67 -10.09 -8.75
C GLY A 120 4.18 -10.54 -10.11
N LEU A 121 3.94 -9.58 -11.01
CA LEU A 121 3.57 -9.82 -12.40
C LEU A 121 4.22 -8.78 -13.31
N LYS A 122 4.88 -9.20 -14.39
CA LYS A 122 5.32 -8.27 -15.42
C LYS A 122 4.13 -7.86 -16.29
N VAL A 123 3.74 -6.59 -16.17
CA VAL A 123 2.70 -5.97 -17.00
C VAL A 123 3.40 -5.08 -18.05
N ASN A 124 3.11 -5.31 -19.32
CA ASN A 124 3.74 -4.56 -20.40
C ASN A 124 2.77 -3.48 -20.91
N GLY A 125 3.15 -2.21 -20.72
CA GLY A 125 2.37 -1.07 -21.18
C GLY A 125 1.08 -0.82 -20.40
N GLU A 126 0.22 0.04 -20.94
CA GLU A 126 -1.06 0.35 -20.33
C GLU A 126 -2.06 -0.82 -20.45
N LEU A 127 -2.80 -1.05 -19.36
CA LEU A 127 -3.90 -2.00 -19.37
C LEU A 127 -5.12 -1.40 -20.06
N ALA A 128 -5.73 -2.21 -20.93
CA ALA A 128 -7.07 -1.94 -21.43
C ALA A 128 -8.08 -2.30 -20.33
N PHE A 129 -8.68 -1.29 -19.72
CA PHE A 129 -9.71 -1.46 -18.69
C PHE A 129 -11.09 -1.70 -19.32
N GLU A 130 -11.19 -2.69 -20.19
CA GLU A 130 -12.40 -3.14 -20.83
C GLU A 130 -13.22 -4.09 -19.93
N ASP A 131 -14.33 -4.59 -20.39
CA ASP A 131 -15.13 -5.55 -19.63
C ASP A 131 -14.28 -6.77 -19.23
N ASN A 132 -14.45 -7.21 -17.99
CA ASN A 132 -13.70 -8.34 -17.39
C ASN A 132 -12.19 -8.17 -17.30
N TRP A 133 -11.66 -6.94 -17.35
CA TRP A 133 -10.22 -6.68 -17.23
C TRP A 133 -9.61 -7.30 -15.96
N ASP A 134 -10.34 -7.22 -14.85
CA ASP A 134 -9.93 -7.75 -13.55
C ASP A 134 -9.87 -9.28 -13.54
N PHE A 135 -10.85 -9.95 -14.15
CA PHE A 135 -10.82 -11.40 -14.32
C PHE A 135 -9.66 -11.84 -15.25
N ASN A 136 -9.45 -11.15 -16.35
CA ASN A 136 -8.34 -11.43 -17.27
C ASN A 136 -6.99 -11.27 -16.57
N LEU A 137 -6.82 -10.21 -15.77
CA LEU A 137 -5.59 -10.00 -15.00
C LEU A 137 -5.42 -11.07 -13.92
N LEU A 138 -6.49 -11.48 -13.22
CA LEU A 138 -6.48 -12.59 -12.27
C LEU A 138 -5.99 -13.89 -12.92
N MET A 139 -6.49 -14.20 -14.12
CA MET A 139 -6.04 -15.38 -14.85
C MET A 139 -4.56 -15.30 -15.24
N GLU A 140 -4.06 -14.10 -15.61
CA GLU A 140 -2.64 -13.89 -15.85
C GLU A 140 -1.79 -14.06 -14.59
N VAL A 141 -2.26 -13.57 -13.43
CA VAL A 141 -1.60 -13.80 -12.13
C VAL A 141 -1.54 -15.29 -11.81
N ARG A 142 -2.63 -16.03 -12.01
CA ARG A 142 -2.67 -17.49 -11.78
C ARG A 142 -1.74 -18.26 -12.71
N ARG A 143 -1.56 -17.80 -13.94
CA ARG A 143 -0.73 -18.47 -14.94
C ARG A 143 0.76 -18.21 -14.79
N ARG A 144 1.16 -16.97 -14.48
CA ARG A 144 2.56 -16.54 -14.48
C ARG A 144 2.96 -15.60 -13.35
N GLY A 145 2.04 -15.22 -12.49
CA GLY A 145 2.33 -14.45 -11.30
C GLY A 145 3.03 -15.33 -10.25
N HIS A 146 3.78 -14.70 -9.38
CA HIS A 146 4.43 -15.40 -8.28
C HIS A 146 4.21 -14.66 -6.95
N ALA A 147 3.78 -15.41 -5.95
CA ALA A 147 3.59 -14.90 -4.61
C ALA A 147 4.94 -14.41 -4.05
N LYS A 148 4.95 -13.21 -3.51
CA LYS A 148 6.13 -12.68 -2.81
C LYS A 148 6.14 -13.15 -1.37
N HIS A 149 7.26 -12.89 -0.68
CA HIS A 149 7.40 -13.23 0.72
C HIS A 149 6.30 -12.57 1.57
N ARG A 150 5.77 -13.30 2.56
CA ARG A 150 4.65 -12.86 3.41
C ARG A 150 4.94 -11.62 4.28
N LYS A 151 6.20 -11.16 4.33
CA LYS A 151 6.62 -9.88 4.93
C LYS A 151 6.68 -8.72 3.94
N ALA A 152 6.35 -8.95 2.66
CA ALA A 152 6.37 -7.92 1.62
C ALA A 152 4.94 -7.45 1.38
N ILE A 153 4.58 -6.33 1.98
CA ILE A 153 3.24 -5.75 1.97
C ILE A 153 3.28 -4.44 1.18
N ASP A 154 2.33 -4.23 0.28
CA ASP A 154 2.31 -3.06 -0.61
C ASP A 154 1.06 -2.19 -0.45
N TYR A 155 0.06 -2.63 0.34
CA TYR A 155 -1.05 -1.79 0.74
C TYR A 155 -1.47 -2.03 2.19
N PHE A 156 -2.01 -0.99 2.79
CA PHE A 156 -2.49 -0.93 4.16
C PHE A 156 -3.84 -0.22 4.13
N ALA A 157 -4.94 -0.97 4.08
CA ALA A 157 -6.28 -0.41 4.19
C ALA A 157 -6.67 -0.38 5.67
N TYR A 158 -7.09 0.78 6.17
CA TYR A 158 -7.25 0.99 7.60
C TYR A 158 -8.38 1.95 7.93
N ARG A 159 -8.93 1.80 9.15
CA ARG A 159 -9.79 2.77 9.81
C ARG A 159 -9.26 3.00 11.22
N GLY A 160 -9.09 4.27 11.59
CA GLY A 160 -8.52 4.70 12.87
C GLY A 160 -7.18 5.43 12.72
N GLU A 161 -6.72 6.00 13.86
CA GLU A 161 -5.47 6.74 14.00
C GLU A 161 -4.60 6.02 15.05
N PHE A 162 -3.75 5.10 14.63
CA PHE A 162 -3.00 4.24 15.56
C PHE A 162 -1.49 4.14 15.26
N TRP A 163 -1.01 4.81 14.25
CA TRP A 163 0.41 4.72 13.88
C TRP A 163 1.30 5.78 14.53
N GLU A 164 0.73 6.88 15.02
CA GLU A 164 1.55 7.95 15.61
C GLU A 164 2.22 7.54 16.95
N PRO A 165 3.45 8.01 17.21
CA PRO A 165 4.33 8.77 16.32
C PRO A 165 5.01 7.86 15.28
N ILE A 166 4.95 8.26 14.00
CA ILE A 166 5.59 7.51 12.90
C ILE A 166 7.05 7.96 12.77
N PRO A 167 8.03 7.05 12.83
CA PRO A 167 9.42 7.38 12.52
C PRO A 167 9.57 7.92 11.07
N PRO A 168 10.57 8.76 10.79
CA PRO A 168 10.75 9.37 9.48
C PRO A 168 11.29 8.38 8.44
N PHE A 169 10.58 7.29 8.22
CA PHE A 169 10.93 6.25 7.26
C PHE A 169 10.94 6.78 5.83
N ALA A 170 12.02 6.47 5.11
CA ALA A 170 12.16 6.77 3.69
C ALA A 170 11.42 5.74 2.82
N VAL A 171 10.64 6.23 1.85
CA VAL A 171 9.88 5.41 0.88
C VAL A 171 10.82 4.62 -0.03
N GLY A 172 10.39 3.46 -0.49
CA GLY A 172 11.17 2.58 -1.35
C GLY A 172 12.37 1.93 -0.65
N ARG A 173 12.39 1.94 0.67
CA ARG A 173 13.34 1.25 1.55
C ARG A 173 12.59 0.22 2.38
N THR A 174 13.32 -0.77 2.92
CA THR A 174 12.71 -1.83 3.71
C THR A 174 12.27 -1.37 5.09
N SER A 175 11.44 -2.14 5.74
CA SER A 175 11.10 -2.13 7.17
C SER A 175 9.99 -1.19 7.61
N TRP A 176 9.64 -0.15 6.86
CA TRP A 176 8.54 0.75 7.23
C TRP A 176 7.18 0.03 7.12
N ASP A 177 7.01 -0.80 6.11
CA ASP A 177 5.84 -1.65 5.89
C ASP A 177 5.62 -2.62 7.07
N ASN A 178 6.69 -3.27 7.51
CA ASN A 178 6.65 -4.17 8.65
C ASN A 178 6.43 -3.44 9.98
N TRP A 179 6.99 -2.22 10.12
CA TRP A 179 6.76 -1.39 11.30
C TRP A 179 5.29 -0.97 11.43
N LEU A 180 4.62 -0.65 10.33
CA LEU A 180 3.19 -0.30 10.35
C LEU A 180 2.33 -1.45 10.90
N ILE A 181 2.64 -2.70 10.54
CA ILE A 181 1.98 -3.89 11.10
C ILE A 181 2.30 -4.05 12.58
N TRP A 182 3.58 -3.97 12.93
CA TRP A 182 4.02 -4.05 14.33
C TRP A 182 3.32 -3.01 15.20
N ARG A 183 3.27 -1.77 14.76
CA ARG A 183 2.63 -0.68 15.52
C ARG A 183 1.14 -0.90 15.71
N ALA A 184 0.42 -1.34 14.69
CA ALA A 184 -0.99 -1.68 14.81
C ALA A 184 -1.23 -2.79 15.87
N LEU A 185 -0.40 -3.83 15.85
CA LEU A 185 -0.45 -4.90 16.86
C LEU A 185 -0.17 -4.41 18.28
N GLN A 186 0.80 -3.47 18.47
CA GLN A 186 1.09 -2.88 19.79
C GLN A 186 -0.08 -2.06 20.32
N GLU A 187 -0.86 -1.42 19.46
CA GLU A 187 -2.07 -0.67 19.82
C GLU A 187 -3.31 -1.56 19.99
N GLY A 188 -3.17 -2.88 19.85
CA GLY A 188 -4.29 -3.83 19.94
C GLY A 188 -5.28 -3.74 18.79
N VAL A 189 -4.87 -3.14 17.67
CA VAL A 189 -5.70 -3.02 16.46
C VAL A 189 -5.77 -4.38 15.77
N PRO A 190 -6.97 -4.88 15.42
CA PRO A 190 -7.11 -6.09 14.61
C PRO A 190 -6.37 -5.94 13.28
N VAL A 191 -5.44 -6.84 13.01
CA VAL A 191 -4.72 -6.97 11.73
C VAL A 191 -5.29 -8.15 10.97
N ILE A 192 -5.86 -7.89 9.80
CA ILE A 192 -6.59 -8.89 9.01
C ILE A 192 -5.80 -9.23 7.75
N ASP A 193 -5.45 -10.51 7.58
CA ASP A 193 -4.89 -11.04 6.34
C ASP A 193 -6.01 -11.41 5.37
N ALA A 194 -6.18 -10.63 4.29
CA ALA A 194 -7.16 -10.87 3.24
C ALA A 194 -6.65 -11.75 2.09
N SER A 195 -5.47 -12.34 2.21
CA SER A 195 -4.87 -13.15 1.13
C SER A 195 -5.75 -14.31 0.65
N PRO A 196 -6.63 -14.92 1.48
CA PRO A 196 -7.55 -15.94 0.99
C PRO A 196 -8.61 -15.40 0.00
N CYS A 197 -8.92 -14.11 0.06
CA CYS A 197 -10.03 -13.49 -0.68
C CYS A 197 -9.62 -12.39 -1.65
N SER A 198 -8.38 -11.90 -1.59
CA SER A 198 -7.94 -10.76 -2.40
C SER A 198 -6.59 -10.99 -3.06
N VAL A 199 -6.47 -10.48 -4.28
CA VAL A 199 -5.22 -10.51 -5.06
C VAL A 199 -4.69 -9.10 -5.23
N CYS A 200 -3.49 -8.87 -4.70
CA CYS A 200 -2.71 -7.64 -4.86
C CYS A 200 -1.62 -7.86 -5.91
N VAL A 201 -1.65 -7.12 -7.01
CA VAL A 201 -0.73 -7.30 -8.14
C VAL A 201 0.33 -6.20 -8.15
N HIS A 202 1.54 -6.56 -7.76
CA HIS A 202 2.72 -5.69 -7.90
C HIS A 202 3.26 -5.80 -9.33
N GLN A 203 3.22 -4.69 -10.08
CA GLN A 203 3.80 -4.63 -11.42
C GLN A 203 5.32 -4.65 -11.33
N GLU A 204 5.93 -5.70 -11.86
CA GLU A 204 7.38 -5.87 -11.78
C GLU A 204 8.12 -4.89 -12.67
N HIS A 205 9.05 -4.18 -12.09
CA HIS A 205 9.92 -3.20 -12.73
C HIS A 205 11.35 -3.32 -12.22
N TYR A 206 12.27 -2.65 -12.89
CA TYR A 206 13.66 -2.61 -12.44
C TYR A 206 13.78 -1.90 -11.07
N LYS A 207 14.35 -2.61 -10.10
CA LYS A 207 14.63 -2.07 -8.75
C LYS A 207 16.13 -1.78 -8.61
N ARG A 208 16.48 -0.51 -8.46
CA ARG A 208 17.84 -0.14 -8.05
C ARG A 208 18.04 -0.55 -6.57
N ARG A 209 19.02 -1.40 -6.32
CA ARG A 209 19.41 -1.73 -4.94
C ARG A 209 20.12 -0.53 -4.31
N VAL A 210 19.63 -0.06 -3.16
CA VAL A 210 20.25 1.02 -2.39
C VAL A 210 20.41 0.53 -0.96
N SER A 211 21.65 0.37 -0.49
CA SER A 211 21.96 -0.28 0.79
C SER A 211 22.00 0.68 1.98
N ALA A 212 22.48 1.91 1.80
CA ALA A 212 22.69 2.84 2.92
C ALA A 212 21.36 3.28 3.56
N GLU A 213 20.39 3.72 2.76
CA GLU A 213 19.09 4.20 3.25
C GLU A 213 18.20 3.05 3.78
N THR A 214 18.44 1.82 3.32
CA THR A 214 17.80 0.62 3.88
C THR A 214 18.25 0.41 5.33
N ASN A 215 19.52 0.64 5.61
CA ASN A 215 20.08 0.53 6.97
C ASN A 215 19.53 1.63 7.88
N GLU A 216 19.29 2.85 7.38
CA GLU A 216 18.65 3.93 8.16
C GLU A 216 17.23 3.55 8.60
N ASN A 217 16.39 3.04 7.71
CA ASN A 217 15.04 2.56 8.08
C ASN A 217 15.10 1.41 9.10
N ARG A 218 16.03 0.49 8.95
CA ARG A 218 16.23 -0.60 9.92
C ARG A 218 16.64 -0.09 11.29
N ALA A 219 17.55 0.86 11.34
CA ALA A 219 17.96 1.50 12.60
C ALA A 219 16.79 2.25 13.26
N MET A 220 15.99 2.98 12.48
CA MET A 220 14.78 3.63 12.97
C MET A 220 13.77 2.64 13.53
N PHE A 221 13.57 1.50 12.86
CA PHE A 221 12.68 0.45 13.36
C PHE A 221 13.22 -0.11 14.68
N ALA A 222 14.49 -0.51 14.75
CA ALA A 222 15.10 -1.03 15.97
C ALA A 222 14.92 -0.06 17.14
N ASN A 223 15.25 1.21 16.94
CA ASN A 223 15.07 2.26 17.95
C ASN A 223 13.60 2.42 18.38
N ALA A 224 12.66 2.40 17.44
CA ALA A 224 11.24 2.56 17.74
C ALA A 224 10.66 1.41 18.56
N VAL A 225 11.23 0.20 18.46
CA VAL A 225 10.82 -0.97 19.25
C VAL A 225 11.69 -1.18 20.51
N GLY A 226 12.61 -0.25 20.80
CA GLY A 226 13.47 -0.32 21.97
C GLY A 226 14.61 -1.36 21.87
N ALA A 227 15.01 -1.75 20.66
CA ALA A 227 16.10 -2.68 20.42
C ALA A 227 17.39 -1.95 20.04
N GLU A 228 18.54 -2.49 20.44
CA GLU A 228 19.86 -1.93 20.12
C GLU A 228 20.21 -2.06 18.64
N THR A 229 19.81 -3.16 18.01
CA THR A 229 20.08 -3.45 16.59
C THR A 229 18.84 -4.04 15.90
N PHE A 230 18.82 -3.95 14.58
CA PHE A 230 17.76 -4.58 13.77
C PHE A 230 17.94 -6.10 13.65
N ASP A 231 19.19 -6.57 13.75
CA ASP A 231 19.51 -7.99 13.58
C ASP A 231 18.93 -8.82 14.76
N GLY A 232 18.20 -9.85 14.41
CA GLY A 232 17.50 -10.70 15.37
C GLY A 232 16.11 -10.21 15.79
N LEU A 233 15.67 -9.02 15.34
CA LEU A 233 14.30 -8.58 15.57
C LEU A 233 13.29 -9.46 14.82
N HIS A 234 12.16 -9.72 15.49
CA HIS A 234 10.98 -10.23 14.81
C HIS A 234 10.40 -9.17 13.91
N VAL A 235 10.46 -9.39 12.60
CA VAL A 235 9.92 -8.47 11.59
C VAL A 235 8.52 -8.94 11.24
N CYS A 236 7.52 -8.15 11.61
CA CYS A 236 6.11 -8.47 11.40
C CYS A 236 5.72 -8.54 9.92
N GLY A 237 4.74 -9.37 9.62
CA GLY A 237 4.17 -9.56 8.30
C GLY A 237 2.78 -10.21 8.39
N LEU A 238 2.32 -10.84 7.33
CA LEU A 238 1.02 -11.52 7.29
C LEU A 238 0.90 -12.67 8.30
N ASP A 239 2.03 -13.27 8.69
CA ASP A 239 2.03 -14.35 9.67
C ASP A 239 1.67 -13.86 11.08
N ASP A 240 1.80 -12.56 11.33
CA ASP A 240 1.47 -11.91 12.59
C ASP A 240 0.04 -11.33 12.60
N ALA A 241 -0.71 -11.44 11.50
CA ALA A 241 -2.10 -11.02 11.47
C ALA A 241 -2.91 -11.74 12.55
N THR A 242 -3.82 -11.02 13.20
CA THR A 242 -4.69 -11.55 14.27
C THR A 242 -5.90 -12.28 13.72
N HIS A 243 -6.28 -11.98 12.48
CA HIS A 243 -7.46 -12.53 11.82
C HIS A 243 -7.17 -12.87 10.37
N TYR A 244 -7.99 -13.76 9.81
CA TYR A 244 -8.11 -13.99 8.38
C TYR A 244 -9.47 -13.52 7.87
N LEU A 245 -9.50 -12.95 6.66
CA LEU A 245 -10.74 -12.81 5.92
C LEU A 245 -10.93 -14.03 5.01
N THR A 246 -12.07 -14.67 5.13
CA THR A 246 -12.48 -15.82 4.32
C THR A 246 -13.80 -15.52 3.62
N GLU A 247 -14.24 -16.39 2.71
CA GLU A 247 -15.57 -16.29 2.08
C GLU A 247 -16.72 -16.39 3.10
N GLN A 248 -16.49 -17.00 4.26
CA GLN A 248 -17.46 -17.12 5.36
C GLN A 248 -17.43 -15.91 6.31
N GLY A 249 -16.51 -14.95 6.11
CA GLY A 249 -16.34 -13.77 6.95
C GLY A 249 -14.97 -13.71 7.64
N VAL A 250 -14.87 -12.84 8.62
CA VAL A 250 -13.64 -12.67 9.41
C VAL A 250 -13.56 -13.73 10.50
N ILE A 251 -12.44 -14.41 10.59
CA ILE A 251 -12.14 -15.42 11.62
C ILE A 251 -10.87 -15.04 12.38
N GLU A 252 -10.88 -15.22 13.69
CA GLU A 252 -9.70 -15.07 14.54
C GLU A 252 -8.68 -16.19 14.24
N LYS A 253 -7.39 -15.86 14.32
CA LYS A 253 -6.29 -16.77 13.98
C LYS A 253 -5.89 -17.65 15.16
#